data_d86c4946af1e3d304b5d88a115f09e9a
#
_entry.id   d86c4946af1e3d304b5d88a115f09e9a
#
_cell.length_a   1.000
_cell.length_b   1.000
_cell.length_c   1.000
_cell.angle_alpha   90.00
_cell.angle_beta   90.00
_cell.angle_gamma   90.00
#
_symmetry.space_group_name_H-M   'P 1'
#
loop_
_entity.id
_entity.type
_entity.pdbx_description
1 polymer ?
#
loop_
_entity_poly.entity_id
_entity_poly.type
_entity_poly.pdbx_seq_one_letter_code
_entity_poly.pdbx_strand_id
1 'polypeptide(L)'
;MTRSSSPIRPIVLALVIALCAAACGGGGETSEPLEGVAADIYSGECVALNGDPVTIYSGRSENLMDPVLSAFQCETGIEVAVRYESATNLALTLAEEGDRTDADVFLSNSPGPIGFLDQRNLLDEIDGDVLSLVDPQYRSDEDLWVGFSGRKRVAVYNIDSVDGDELPDSVFELTAPEWQDRVAIPGTNGSFQDWFTVFRQQEGDDVATNWLNDMVANGAKYYANNRSIVDAVGRGEIDLGLVNHYYNYQEAAAIGEDHRALNHDLAGDDIGSLLIITAATVIEGTSNVEGANELIGYLLSEPVQRYYTEETFEYPLAAGVQPAAILPALNASGTGTIDFDALGGGLEASLDIIEASGIANQ
;
A
#
# COMPACT_ATOMS: atom_id res chain seq x y z
N MET A 1 1.32 25.26 74.86
CA MET A 1 0.70 24.08 74.21
C MET A 1 -0.77 24.47 73.97
N THR A 2 -1.07 25.16 72.93
CA THR A 2 -2.44 25.57 72.60
C THR A 2 -2.70 25.16 71.10
N ARG A 3 -3.61 24.25 70.95
CA ARG A 3 -4.13 23.85 69.63
C ARG A 3 -5.12 24.92 69.15
N SER A 4 -4.84 25.50 67.98
CA SER A 4 -5.76 26.42 67.30
C SER A 4 -6.59 25.56 66.33
N SER A 5 -7.91 25.56 66.52
CA SER A 5 -8.91 24.95 65.64
C SER A 5 -9.47 26.06 64.76
N SER A 6 -9.31 25.90 63.44
CA SER A 6 -9.96 26.75 62.44
C SER A 6 -11.31 26.13 61.99
N PRO A 7 -12.36 26.94 61.80
CA PRO A 7 -13.69 26.43 61.47
C PRO A 7 -13.85 26.14 59.95
N ILE A 8 -14.49 25.03 59.69
CA ILE A 8 -14.90 24.57 58.36
C ILE A 8 -16.12 25.39 57.93
N ARG A 9 -16.05 26.12 56.81
CA ARG A 9 -17.18 26.77 56.15
C ARG A 9 -17.86 25.80 55.19
N PRO A 10 -19.20 25.66 55.20
CA PRO A 10 -19.90 24.85 54.23
C PRO A 10 -19.99 25.56 52.87
N ILE A 11 -19.57 24.87 51.82
CA ILE A 11 -19.80 25.29 50.44
C ILE A 11 -21.22 24.83 50.05
N VAL A 12 -22.08 25.80 49.79
CA VAL A 12 -23.43 25.57 49.23
C VAL A 12 -23.25 25.31 47.73
N LEU A 13 -23.49 24.06 47.30
CA LEU A 13 -23.52 23.69 45.92
C LEU A 13 -24.87 24.04 45.32
N ALA A 14 -24.95 25.10 44.52
CA ALA A 14 -26.13 25.48 43.78
C ALA A 14 -26.25 24.57 42.55
N LEU A 15 -27.25 23.68 42.58
CA LEU A 15 -27.60 22.79 41.47
C LEU A 15 -28.41 23.62 40.43
N VAL A 16 -27.77 24.01 39.33
CA VAL A 16 -28.46 24.61 38.18
C VAL A 16 -29.00 23.47 37.32
N ILE A 17 -30.29 23.23 37.37
CA ILE A 17 -31.01 22.33 36.46
C ILE A 17 -31.23 23.10 35.16
N ALA A 18 -30.43 22.81 34.15
CA ALA A 18 -30.71 23.25 32.78
C ALA A 18 -31.79 22.34 32.20
N LEU A 19 -32.98 22.83 31.94
CA LEU A 19 -33.98 22.19 31.12
C LEU A 19 -33.48 22.21 29.66
N CYS A 20 -33.01 21.08 29.16
CA CYS A 20 -32.87 20.86 27.71
C CYS A 20 -34.24 20.67 27.12
N ALA A 21 -34.75 21.67 26.40
CA ALA A 21 -35.88 21.49 25.50
C ALA A 21 -35.42 20.61 24.34
N ALA A 22 -35.93 19.38 24.27
CA ALA A 22 -35.75 18.50 23.10
C ALA A 22 -36.55 19.14 21.94
N ALA A 23 -35.84 19.82 21.05
CA ALA A 23 -36.32 20.13 19.72
C ALA A 23 -36.04 18.89 18.84
N CYS A 24 -37.07 18.11 18.55
CA CYS A 24 -37.07 17.16 17.44
C CYS A 24 -37.02 17.97 16.14
N GLY A 25 -35.82 18.19 15.61
CA GLY A 25 -35.57 18.64 14.27
C GLY A 25 -34.65 17.57 13.63
N GLY A 26 -35.20 16.78 12.72
CA GLY A 26 -34.39 15.92 11.85
C GLY A 26 -33.56 16.82 10.93
N GLY A 27 -32.35 17.12 11.36
CA GLY A 27 -31.30 17.69 10.55
C GLY A 27 -30.23 16.62 10.46
N GLY A 28 -29.96 16.10 9.26
CA GLY A 28 -28.78 15.27 9.03
C GLY A 28 -27.56 16.03 9.55
N GLU A 29 -26.70 15.34 10.27
CA GLU A 29 -25.40 15.88 10.65
C GLU A 29 -24.66 16.19 9.35
N THR A 30 -24.45 17.48 9.06
CA THR A 30 -23.55 17.88 7.97
C THR A 30 -22.16 17.46 8.41
N SER A 31 -21.52 16.59 7.63
CA SER A 31 -20.12 16.23 7.86
C SER A 31 -19.26 17.50 7.92
N GLU A 32 -18.27 17.52 8.82
CA GLU A 32 -17.33 18.63 8.91
C GLU A 32 -16.60 18.81 7.57
N PRO A 33 -16.24 20.07 7.20
CA PRO A 33 -15.46 20.31 5.99
C PRO A 33 -14.13 19.53 6.04
N LEU A 34 -13.72 19.03 4.89
CA LEU A 34 -12.42 18.37 4.76
C LEU A 34 -11.27 19.36 4.98
N GLU A 35 -10.17 18.87 5.53
CA GLU A 35 -8.94 19.63 5.72
C GLU A 35 -7.73 18.91 5.11
N GLY A 36 -6.65 19.65 4.84
CA GLY A 36 -5.40 19.11 4.31
C GLY A 36 -5.58 18.37 2.99
N VAL A 37 -4.88 17.27 2.82
CA VAL A 37 -4.83 16.46 1.59
C VAL A 37 -6.21 15.97 1.13
N ALA A 38 -7.10 15.65 2.06
CA ALA A 38 -8.47 15.26 1.71
C ALA A 38 -9.24 16.39 0.99
N ALA A 39 -9.03 17.65 1.41
CA ALA A 39 -9.61 18.82 0.75
C ALA A 39 -8.97 19.11 -0.63
N ASP A 40 -7.73 18.67 -0.87
CA ASP A 40 -7.10 18.76 -2.18
C ASP A 40 -7.69 17.70 -3.16
N ILE A 41 -8.12 16.55 -2.64
CA ILE A 41 -8.82 15.52 -3.42
C ILE A 41 -10.25 15.97 -3.76
N TYR A 42 -11.00 16.48 -2.77
CA TYR A 42 -12.35 16.97 -2.96
C TYR A 42 -12.60 18.27 -2.20
N SER A 43 -12.94 19.34 -2.91
CA SER A 43 -13.15 20.69 -2.36
C SER A 43 -14.61 21.14 -2.36
N GLY A 44 -15.56 20.24 -2.66
CA GLY A 44 -16.99 20.52 -2.64
C GLY A 44 -17.61 20.50 -1.25
N GLU A 45 -18.91 20.78 -1.16
CA GLU A 45 -19.66 20.62 0.09
C GLU A 45 -19.93 19.13 0.33
N CYS A 46 -19.73 18.70 1.57
CA CYS A 46 -19.98 17.30 1.92
C CYS A 46 -21.48 16.96 1.90
N VAL A 47 -21.78 15.85 1.30
CA VAL A 47 -23.12 15.25 1.33
C VAL A 47 -23.35 14.59 2.70
N ALA A 48 -24.57 14.65 3.21
CA ALA A 48 -24.91 13.96 4.45
C ALA A 48 -24.77 12.44 4.26
N LEU A 49 -24.13 11.77 5.24
CA LEU A 49 -24.00 10.32 5.21
C LEU A 49 -25.35 9.64 5.12
N ASN A 50 -25.48 8.70 4.19
CA ASN A 50 -26.70 7.94 3.95
C ASN A 50 -26.33 6.54 3.41
N GLY A 51 -27.24 5.60 3.59
CA GLY A 51 -27.05 4.23 3.12
C GLY A 51 -26.29 3.33 4.09
N ASP A 52 -26.09 2.10 3.65
CA ASP A 52 -25.31 1.12 4.37
C ASP A 52 -23.80 1.40 4.13
N PRO A 53 -22.95 1.30 5.16
CA PRO A 53 -21.52 1.55 5.01
C PRO A 53 -20.86 0.50 4.10
N VAL A 54 -19.81 0.94 3.37
CA VAL A 54 -18.91 0.01 2.68
C VAL A 54 -17.84 -0.44 3.65
N THR A 55 -17.76 -1.75 3.91
CA THR A 55 -16.77 -2.36 4.77
C THR A 55 -15.53 -2.73 3.96
N ILE A 56 -14.39 -2.15 4.32
CA ILE A 56 -13.13 -2.27 3.58
C ILE A 56 -12.12 -3.05 4.43
N TYR A 57 -11.58 -4.13 3.88
CA TYR A 57 -10.38 -4.77 4.41
C TYR A 57 -9.17 -4.24 3.63
N SER A 58 -8.33 -3.43 4.29
CA SER A 58 -7.25 -2.70 3.63
C SER A 58 -5.86 -3.20 4.01
N GLY A 59 -5.16 -3.76 3.03
CA GLY A 59 -3.73 -4.03 3.09
C GLY A 59 -2.87 -2.79 2.87
N ARG A 60 -3.49 -1.65 2.54
CA ARG A 60 -2.85 -0.34 2.46
C ARG A 60 -2.84 0.32 3.84
N SER A 61 -1.80 1.09 4.13
CA SER A 61 -1.70 1.78 5.41
C SER A 61 -2.73 2.91 5.53
N GLU A 62 -3.23 3.09 6.74
CA GLU A 62 -4.22 4.10 7.11
C GLU A 62 -3.84 5.50 6.62
N ASN A 63 -2.62 5.94 6.90
CA ASN A 63 -2.15 7.28 6.49
C ASN A 63 -2.18 7.55 4.97
N LEU A 64 -2.20 6.52 4.14
CA LEU A 64 -2.33 6.66 2.69
C LEU A 64 -3.79 6.61 2.23
N MET A 65 -4.65 5.91 2.97
CA MET A 65 -6.05 5.73 2.57
C MET A 65 -6.99 6.75 3.20
N ASP A 66 -6.74 7.20 4.43
CA ASP A 66 -7.60 8.15 5.13
C ASP A 66 -7.97 9.41 4.33
N PRO A 67 -7.05 10.10 3.64
CA PRO A 67 -7.41 11.27 2.85
C PRO A 67 -8.39 10.93 1.71
N VAL A 68 -8.19 9.78 1.05
CA VAL A 68 -9.02 9.31 -0.06
C VAL A 68 -10.41 8.90 0.44
N LEU A 69 -10.47 8.13 1.53
CA LEU A 69 -11.72 7.65 2.10
C LEU A 69 -12.54 8.78 2.74
N SER A 70 -11.89 9.75 3.36
CA SER A 70 -12.54 10.97 3.86
C SER A 70 -13.15 11.79 2.73
N ALA A 71 -12.42 11.96 1.62
CA ALA A 71 -12.91 12.63 0.44
C ALA A 71 -14.09 11.87 -0.21
N PHE A 72 -13.99 10.55 -0.32
CA PHE A 72 -15.07 9.67 -0.79
C PHE A 72 -16.36 9.84 0.02
N GLN A 73 -16.26 9.73 1.36
CA GLN A 73 -17.42 9.89 2.24
C GLN A 73 -18.05 11.28 2.12
N CYS A 74 -17.21 12.32 2.01
CA CYS A 74 -17.68 13.70 1.86
C CYS A 74 -18.42 13.91 0.54
N GLU A 75 -17.88 13.40 -0.56
CA GLU A 75 -18.44 13.60 -1.90
C GLU A 75 -19.70 12.77 -2.14
N THR A 76 -19.68 11.49 -1.72
CA THR A 76 -20.77 10.54 -2.04
C THR A 76 -21.84 10.44 -0.96
N GLY A 77 -21.48 10.73 0.29
CA GLY A 77 -22.32 10.46 1.46
C GLY A 77 -22.35 8.98 1.85
N ILE A 78 -21.51 8.12 1.26
CA ILE A 78 -21.37 6.71 1.63
C ILE A 78 -20.39 6.61 2.80
N GLU A 79 -20.83 6.04 3.92
CA GLU A 79 -19.98 5.78 5.06
C GLU A 79 -19.02 4.60 4.75
N VAL A 80 -17.80 4.64 5.27
CA VAL A 80 -16.85 3.53 5.17
C VAL A 80 -16.44 3.02 6.55
N ALA A 81 -16.34 1.69 6.69
CA ALA A 81 -15.77 1.02 7.85
C ALA A 81 -14.50 0.28 7.41
N VAL A 82 -13.35 0.60 8.02
CA VAL A 82 -12.06 0.07 7.53
C VAL A 82 -11.37 -0.78 8.59
N ARG A 83 -10.92 -1.96 8.17
CA ARG A 83 -10.00 -2.81 8.92
C ARG A 83 -8.63 -2.77 8.25
N TYR A 84 -7.62 -2.22 8.94
CA TYR A 84 -6.24 -2.14 8.47
C TYR A 84 -5.39 -3.29 9.03
N GLU A 85 -4.77 -4.06 8.15
CA GLU A 85 -3.83 -5.12 8.49
C GLU A 85 -2.94 -5.43 7.27
N SER A 86 -1.98 -6.38 7.37
CA SER A 86 -1.25 -6.83 6.18
C SER A 86 -2.20 -7.52 5.19
N ALA A 87 -1.99 -7.29 3.88
CA ALA A 87 -2.86 -7.88 2.85
C ALA A 87 -2.90 -9.41 2.93
N THR A 88 -1.77 -10.05 3.24
CA THR A 88 -1.69 -11.51 3.43
C THR A 88 -2.58 -11.99 4.58
N ASN A 89 -2.50 -11.32 5.75
CA ASN A 89 -3.33 -11.69 6.91
C ASN A 89 -4.82 -11.46 6.64
N LEU A 90 -5.15 -10.36 5.96
CA LEU A 90 -6.54 -10.07 5.59
C LEU A 90 -7.08 -11.12 4.61
N ALA A 91 -6.31 -11.54 3.62
CA ALA A 91 -6.71 -12.61 2.70
C ALA A 91 -6.93 -13.94 3.43
N LEU A 92 -6.06 -14.31 4.37
CA LEU A 92 -6.26 -15.49 5.22
C LEU A 92 -7.51 -15.36 6.08
N THR A 93 -7.76 -14.18 6.66
CA THR A 93 -8.97 -13.90 7.43
C THR A 93 -10.22 -14.03 6.58
N LEU A 94 -10.25 -13.42 5.39
CA LEU A 94 -11.37 -13.53 4.44
C LEU A 94 -11.64 -15.00 4.07
N ALA A 95 -10.60 -15.79 3.83
CA ALA A 95 -10.73 -17.22 3.54
C ALA A 95 -11.28 -18.03 4.73
N GLU A 96 -10.95 -17.64 5.98
CA GLU A 96 -11.49 -18.26 7.20
C GLU A 96 -12.94 -17.83 7.48
N GLU A 97 -13.26 -16.57 7.26
CA GLU A 97 -14.60 -16.00 7.42
C GLU A 97 -15.58 -16.57 6.39
N GLY A 98 -15.14 -16.71 5.12
CA GLY A 98 -15.97 -17.19 4.01
C GLY A 98 -17.27 -16.38 3.91
N ASP A 99 -18.42 -17.06 3.72
CA ASP A 99 -19.76 -16.45 3.61
C ASP A 99 -20.20 -15.64 4.83
N ARG A 100 -19.39 -15.55 5.88
CA ARG A 100 -19.70 -14.81 7.11
C ARG A 100 -18.91 -13.51 7.23
N THR A 101 -18.11 -13.20 6.25
CA THR A 101 -17.36 -11.93 6.26
C THR A 101 -18.31 -10.74 6.14
N ASP A 102 -17.98 -9.65 6.81
CA ASP A 102 -18.67 -8.37 6.64
C ASP A 102 -17.99 -7.48 5.60
N ALA A 103 -16.89 -7.93 4.99
CA ALA A 103 -16.15 -7.15 4.02
C ALA A 103 -16.87 -7.07 2.68
N ASP A 104 -16.97 -5.86 2.13
CA ASP A 104 -17.46 -5.60 0.78
C ASP A 104 -16.32 -5.47 -0.22
N VAL A 105 -15.22 -4.83 0.20
CA VAL A 105 -14.06 -4.54 -0.64
C VAL A 105 -12.77 -5.00 0.05
N PHE A 106 -11.90 -5.64 -0.70
CA PHE A 106 -10.53 -5.89 -0.28
C PHE A 106 -9.54 -5.04 -1.11
N LEU A 107 -8.75 -4.23 -0.42
CA LEU A 107 -7.67 -3.45 -1.00
C LEU A 107 -6.34 -4.14 -0.70
N SER A 108 -5.72 -4.70 -1.71
CA SER A 108 -4.43 -5.37 -1.56
C SER A 108 -3.29 -4.48 -2.03
N ASN A 109 -2.20 -4.46 -1.27
CA ASN A 109 -0.97 -3.81 -1.69
C ASN A 109 -0.19 -4.61 -2.75
N SER A 110 -0.75 -5.74 -3.23
CA SER A 110 -0.15 -6.58 -4.25
C SER A 110 -1.13 -7.63 -4.77
N PRO A 111 -0.91 -8.20 -5.95
CA PRO A 111 -1.83 -9.17 -6.54
C PRO A 111 -1.88 -10.54 -5.86
N GLY A 112 -0.79 -10.98 -5.21
CA GLY A 112 -0.72 -12.32 -4.63
C GLY A 112 -1.86 -12.68 -3.67
N PRO A 113 -2.21 -11.83 -2.68
CA PRO A 113 -3.36 -12.07 -1.80
C PRO A 113 -4.71 -12.11 -2.51
N ILE A 114 -4.86 -11.35 -3.61
CA ILE A 114 -6.08 -11.38 -4.43
C ILE A 114 -6.18 -12.72 -5.15
N GLY A 115 -5.15 -13.16 -5.85
CA GLY A 115 -5.13 -14.46 -6.50
C GLY A 115 -5.30 -15.65 -5.52
N PHE A 116 -4.89 -15.49 -4.24
CA PHE A 116 -5.18 -16.47 -3.19
C PHE A 116 -6.69 -16.58 -2.90
N LEU A 117 -7.41 -15.46 -2.90
CA LEU A 117 -8.87 -15.42 -2.72
C LEU A 117 -9.62 -15.92 -3.96
N ASP A 118 -9.15 -15.53 -5.15
CA ASP A 118 -9.69 -15.97 -6.43
C ASP A 118 -9.70 -17.49 -6.55
N GLN A 119 -8.60 -18.18 -6.29
CA GLN A 119 -8.52 -19.65 -6.27
C GLN A 119 -9.51 -20.33 -5.34
N ARG A 120 -10.13 -19.57 -4.44
CA ARG A 120 -11.16 -20.04 -3.49
C ARG A 120 -12.55 -19.59 -3.83
N ASN A 121 -12.73 -18.91 -4.97
CA ASN A 121 -13.99 -18.32 -5.43
C ASN A 121 -14.59 -17.37 -4.37
N LEU A 122 -13.77 -16.50 -3.79
CA LEU A 122 -14.16 -15.52 -2.77
C LEU A 122 -14.22 -14.09 -3.32
N LEU A 123 -14.15 -13.92 -4.62
CA LEU A 123 -14.23 -12.64 -5.32
C LEU A 123 -15.46 -12.59 -6.20
N ASP A 124 -16.04 -11.39 -6.32
CA ASP A 124 -17.15 -11.09 -7.22
C ASP A 124 -16.70 -10.19 -8.37
N GLU A 125 -17.46 -10.16 -9.46
CA GLU A 125 -17.16 -9.37 -10.64
C GLU A 125 -17.25 -7.86 -10.35
N ILE A 126 -16.30 -7.09 -10.87
CA ILE A 126 -16.30 -5.63 -10.86
C ILE A 126 -17.04 -5.12 -12.10
N ASP A 127 -17.80 -4.04 -11.94
CA ASP A 127 -18.52 -3.42 -13.06
C ASP A 127 -17.58 -3.09 -14.24
N GLY A 128 -18.01 -3.44 -15.46
CA GLY A 128 -17.25 -3.21 -16.68
C GLY A 128 -16.93 -1.73 -16.93
N ASP A 129 -17.77 -0.81 -16.48
CA ASP A 129 -17.52 0.64 -16.57
C ASP A 129 -16.33 1.04 -15.68
N VAL A 130 -16.18 0.45 -14.49
CA VAL A 130 -15.03 0.66 -13.59
C VAL A 130 -13.77 0.06 -14.19
N LEU A 131 -13.85 -1.17 -14.68
CA LEU A 131 -12.72 -1.85 -15.34
C LEU A 131 -12.21 -1.11 -16.58
N SER A 132 -13.10 -0.39 -17.28
CA SER A 132 -12.74 0.40 -18.46
C SER A 132 -11.86 1.62 -18.16
N LEU A 133 -11.73 2.01 -16.88
CA LEU A 133 -10.92 3.16 -16.44
C LEU A 133 -9.40 2.87 -16.46
N VAL A 134 -8.99 1.62 -16.62
CA VAL A 134 -7.57 1.22 -16.66
C VAL A 134 -7.23 0.45 -17.93
N ASP A 135 -5.93 0.40 -18.26
CA ASP A 135 -5.47 -0.47 -19.35
C ASP A 135 -5.69 -1.95 -18.99
N PRO A 136 -6.00 -2.84 -19.97
CA PRO A 136 -6.24 -4.25 -19.73
C PRO A 136 -5.14 -4.98 -18.94
N GLN A 137 -3.88 -4.58 -19.10
CA GLN A 137 -2.76 -5.17 -18.36
C GLN A 137 -2.79 -4.92 -16.84
N TYR A 138 -3.65 -4.02 -16.35
CA TYR A 138 -3.79 -3.66 -14.94
C TYR A 138 -5.12 -4.10 -14.33
N ARG A 139 -5.78 -5.07 -14.93
CA ARG A 139 -7.02 -5.66 -14.42
C ARG A 139 -7.09 -7.14 -14.71
N SER A 140 -7.96 -7.85 -14.01
CA SER A 140 -8.23 -9.27 -14.24
C SER A 140 -8.83 -9.52 -15.62
N ASP A 141 -8.43 -10.61 -16.25
CA ASP A 141 -9.08 -11.11 -17.47
C ASP A 141 -10.47 -11.70 -17.18
N GLU A 142 -10.77 -12.01 -15.90
CA GLU A 142 -12.04 -12.55 -15.41
C GLU A 142 -12.85 -11.48 -14.65
N ASP A 143 -12.51 -10.18 -14.76
CA ASP A 143 -13.18 -9.03 -14.16
C ASP A 143 -13.21 -9.01 -12.63
N LEU A 144 -12.35 -9.78 -11.94
CA LEU A 144 -12.35 -9.98 -10.49
C LEU A 144 -11.54 -8.96 -9.69
N TRP A 145 -10.64 -8.22 -10.32
CA TRP A 145 -9.83 -7.20 -9.66
C TRP A 145 -9.39 -6.10 -10.63
N VAL A 146 -9.06 -4.94 -10.08
CA VAL A 146 -8.52 -3.80 -10.82
C VAL A 146 -7.37 -3.15 -10.08
N GLY A 147 -6.29 -2.84 -10.79
CA GLY A 147 -5.16 -2.07 -10.26
C GLY A 147 -5.48 -0.59 -10.17
N PHE A 148 -5.13 0.08 -9.06
CA PHE A 148 -5.39 1.50 -8.88
C PHE A 148 -4.13 2.34 -8.61
N SER A 149 -3.00 1.74 -8.23
CA SER A 149 -1.70 2.42 -8.18
C SER A 149 -0.55 1.44 -8.44
N GLY A 150 0.56 1.95 -8.95
CA GLY A 150 1.75 1.17 -9.29
C GLY A 150 2.97 1.54 -8.45
N ARG A 151 3.77 0.54 -8.06
CA ARG A 151 5.00 0.71 -7.29
C ARG A 151 6.14 -0.03 -7.96
N LYS A 152 7.16 0.72 -8.35
CA LYS A 152 8.33 0.13 -9.00
C LYS A 152 9.34 -0.36 -7.96
N ARG A 153 9.90 -1.55 -8.16
CA ARG A 153 11.07 -2.01 -7.42
C ARG A 153 12.29 -1.25 -7.95
N VAL A 154 13.17 -0.81 -7.05
CA VAL A 154 14.41 -0.08 -7.37
C VAL A 154 15.52 -0.49 -6.41
N ALA A 155 16.76 -0.21 -6.78
CA ALA A 155 17.87 -0.14 -5.85
C ALA A 155 17.96 1.29 -5.29
N VAL A 156 17.80 1.48 -3.98
CA VAL A 156 18.13 2.75 -3.32
C VAL A 156 19.59 2.69 -2.88
N TYR A 157 20.37 3.75 -3.14
CA TYR A 157 21.80 3.76 -2.81
C TYR A 157 22.23 5.08 -2.15
N ASN A 158 23.29 5.03 -1.35
CA ASN A 158 23.87 6.21 -0.71
C ASN A 158 24.90 6.87 -1.65
N ILE A 159 24.68 8.15 -1.98
CA ILE A 159 25.51 8.91 -2.93
C ILE A 159 26.91 9.25 -2.41
N ASP A 160 27.17 9.11 -1.11
CA ASP A 160 28.48 9.37 -0.51
C ASP A 160 29.35 8.09 -0.45
N SER A 161 28.75 6.90 -0.62
CA SER A 161 29.44 5.61 -0.52
C SER A 161 29.47 4.78 -1.80
N VAL A 162 28.62 5.11 -2.79
CA VAL A 162 28.53 4.40 -4.08
C VAL A 162 28.57 5.40 -5.22
N ASP A 163 29.54 5.26 -6.11
CA ASP A 163 29.58 6.04 -7.34
C ASP A 163 28.53 5.51 -8.35
N GLY A 164 27.91 6.43 -9.10
CA GLY A 164 26.87 6.08 -10.06
C GLY A 164 27.32 5.08 -11.15
N ASP A 165 28.60 5.06 -11.48
CA ASP A 165 29.18 4.14 -12.46
C ASP A 165 29.40 2.70 -11.89
N GLU A 166 29.25 2.51 -10.58
CA GLU A 166 29.36 1.21 -9.90
C GLU A 166 28.01 0.52 -9.71
N LEU A 167 26.90 1.24 -9.97
CA LEU A 167 25.56 0.73 -9.72
C LEU A 167 25.23 -0.45 -10.65
N PRO A 168 24.55 -1.50 -10.13
CA PRO A 168 24.23 -2.68 -10.92
C PRO A 168 23.11 -2.41 -11.92
N ASP A 169 23.17 -3.02 -13.08
CA ASP A 169 22.08 -3.03 -14.04
C ASP A 169 21.04 -4.14 -13.75
N SER A 170 21.42 -5.13 -12.90
CA SER A 170 20.57 -6.30 -12.61
C SER A 170 20.63 -6.69 -11.14
N VAL A 171 19.51 -7.23 -10.61
CA VAL A 171 19.48 -7.81 -9.26
C VAL A 171 20.44 -8.98 -9.11
N PHE A 172 20.76 -9.68 -10.20
CA PHE A 172 21.70 -10.81 -10.17
C PHE A 172 23.13 -10.36 -9.84
N GLU A 173 23.52 -9.13 -10.20
CA GLU A 173 24.84 -8.57 -9.89
C GLU A 173 25.01 -8.28 -8.39
N LEU A 174 23.92 -8.13 -7.62
CA LEU A 174 23.98 -7.88 -6.18
C LEU A 174 24.55 -9.06 -5.38
N THR A 175 24.64 -10.24 -5.97
CA THR A 175 25.31 -11.41 -5.37
C THR A 175 26.81 -11.44 -5.59
N ALA A 176 27.37 -10.51 -6.38
CA ALA A 176 28.77 -10.45 -6.67
C ALA A 176 29.62 -9.97 -5.47
N PRO A 177 30.93 -10.34 -5.39
CA PRO A 177 31.79 -10.02 -4.24
C PRO A 177 31.93 -8.53 -3.92
N GLU A 178 31.80 -7.64 -4.92
CA GLU A 178 31.84 -6.18 -4.73
C GLU A 178 30.69 -5.66 -3.86
N TRP A 179 29.59 -6.39 -3.79
CA TRP A 179 28.42 -6.06 -2.98
C TRP A 179 28.38 -6.82 -1.64
N GLN A 180 29.47 -7.51 -1.27
CA GLN A 180 29.50 -8.24 -0.01
C GLN A 180 29.29 -7.31 1.20
N ASP A 181 28.34 -7.69 2.08
CA ASP A 181 27.92 -6.94 3.27
C ASP A 181 27.37 -5.51 3.00
N ARG A 182 27.09 -5.15 1.75
CA ARG A 182 26.72 -3.80 1.31
C ARG A 182 25.24 -3.65 0.93
N VAL A 183 24.46 -4.73 0.86
CA VAL A 183 23.10 -4.72 0.35
C VAL A 183 22.08 -5.07 1.44
N ALA A 184 20.95 -4.34 1.46
CA ALA A 184 19.81 -4.60 2.34
C ALA A 184 18.61 -5.10 1.55
N ILE A 185 17.85 -6.07 2.11
CA ILE A 185 16.58 -6.55 1.58
C ILE A 185 15.51 -6.67 2.67
N PRO A 186 14.23 -6.37 2.37
CA PRO A 186 13.15 -6.44 3.36
C PRO A 186 12.44 -7.80 3.29
N GLY A 187 13.15 -8.91 3.56
CA GLY A 187 12.77 -10.29 3.27
C GLY A 187 11.39 -10.72 3.76
N THR A 188 10.88 -10.16 4.87
CA THR A 188 9.54 -10.49 5.41
C THR A 188 8.48 -9.44 5.05
N ASN A 189 8.83 -8.42 4.27
CA ASN A 189 7.87 -7.42 3.82
C ASN A 189 7.00 -7.96 2.68
N GLY A 190 5.67 -7.78 2.76
CA GLY A 190 4.73 -8.32 1.78
C GLY A 190 5.07 -7.95 0.33
N SER A 191 5.48 -6.69 0.05
CA SER A 191 5.85 -6.31 -1.31
C SER A 191 7.13 -6.97 -1.82
N PHE A 192 8.05 -7.39 -0.94
CA PHE A 192 9.19 -8.21 -1.32
C PHE A 192 8.77 -9.66 -1.60
N GLN A 193 7.89 -10.22 -0.78
CA GLN A 193 7.36 -11.57 -0.95
C GLN A 193 6.63 -11.73 -2.28
N ASP A 194 5.82 -10.73 -2.66
CA ASP A 194 5.13 -10.72 -3.95
C ASP A 194 6.10 -10.57 -5.12
N TRP A 195 7.06 -9.64 -5.01
CA TRP A 195 8.11 -9.51 -6.00
C TRP A 195 8.91 -10.82 -6.15
N PHE A 196 9.25 -11.48 -5.05
CA PHE A 196 9.95 -12.75 -5.08
C PHE A 196 9.10 -13.87 -5.67
N THR A 197 7.78 -13.81 -5.51
CA THR A 197 6.84 -14.74 -6.16
C THR A 197 6.88 -14.57 -7.69
N VAL A 198 6.84 -13.32 -8.18
CA VAL A 198 7.01 -13.04 -9.63
C VAL A 198 8.38 -13.48 -10.11
N PHE A 199 9.43 -13.21 -9.35
CA PHE A 199 10.79 -13.64 -9.67
C PHE A 199 10.85 -15.16 -9.91
N ARG A 200 10.28 -15.94 -8.99
CA ARG A 200 10.21 -17.40 -9.12
C ARG A 200 9.42 -17.85 -10.35
N GLN A 201 8.32 -17.19 -10.66
CA GLN A 201 7.48 -17.55 -11.81
C GLN A 201 8.16 -17.23 -13.16
N GLN A 202 8.88 -16.13 -13.24
CA GLN A 202 9.54 -15.70 -14.47
C GLN A 202 10.88 -16.41 -14.71
N GLU A 203 11.71 -16.51 -13.68
CA GLU A 203 13.07 -17.06 -13.81
C GLU A 203 13.18 -18.54 -13.37
N GLY A 204 12.16 -19.05 -12.70
CA GLY A 204 12.11 -20.40 -12.15
C GLY A 204 12.54 -20.47 -10.69
N ASP A 205 11.97 -21.46 -9.98
CA ASP A 205 12.17 -21.67 -8.54
C ASP A 205 13.63 -21.84 -8.14
N ASP A 206 14.39 -22.62 -8.93
CA ASP A 206 15.80 -22.88 -8.66
C ASP A 206 16.64 -21.60 -8.78
N VAL A 207 16.38 -20.76 -9.79
CA VAL A 207 17.11 -19.52 -10.01
C VAL A 207 16.85 -18.54 -8.89
N ALA A 208 15.58 -18.29 -8.56
CA ALA A 208 15.21 -17.35 -7.49
C ALA A 208 15.67 -17.83 -6.12
N THR A 209 15.58 -19.14 -5.83
CA THR A 209 16.07 -19.72 -4.57
C THR A 209 17.59 -19.58 -4.46
N ASN A 210 18.34 -19.88 -5.52
CA ASN A 210 19.79 -19.70 -5.51
C ASN A 210 20.18 -18.25 -5.34
N TRP A 211 19.52 -17.32 -6.06
CA TRP A 211 19.75 -15.89 -5.88
C TRP A 211 19.58 -15.45 -4.41
N LEU A 212 18.49 -15.85 -3.76
CA LEU A 212 18.24 -15.48 -2.36
C LEU A 212 19.30 -16.07 -1.41
N ASN A 213 19.68 -17.33 -1.63
CA ASN A 213 20.73 -17.97 -0.85
C ASN A 213 22.10 -17.30 -1.08
N ASP A 214 22.42 -16.90 -2.32
CA ASP A 214 23.65 -16.19 -2.66
C ASP A 214 23.65 -14.79 -2.04
N MET A 215 22.52 -14.08 -1.99
CA MET A 215 22.36 -12.81 -1.27
C MET A 215 22.66 -13.00 0.23
N VAL A 216 22.11 -14.04 0.87
CA VAL A 216 22.40 -14.36 2.28
C VAL A 216 23.88 -14.70 2.47
N ALA A 217 24.46 -15.53 1.60
CA ALA A 217 25.88 -15.89 1.65
C ALA A 217 26.80 -14.67 1.41
N ASN A 218 26.37 -13.71 0.60
CA ASN A 218 27.08 -12.45 0.35
C ASN A 218 26.87 -11.43 1.48
N GLY A 219 26.18 -11.80 2.56
CA GLY A 219 26.00 -10.98 3.74
C GLY A 219 24.92 -9.89 3.61
N ALA A 220 23.91 -10.13 2.77
CA ALA A 220 22.77 -9.21 2.67
C ALA A 220 22.13 -8.97 4.06
N LYS A 221 21.84 -7.71 4.38
CA LYS A 221 21.26 -7.32 5.67
C LYS A 221 19.75 -7.35 5.62
N TYR A 222 19.14 -7.89 6.64
CA TYR A 222 17.71 -7.88 6.81
C TYR A 222 17.21 -6.59 7.45
N TYR A 223 16.15 -6.05 6.88
CA TYR A 223 15.35 -4.98 7.47
C TYR A 223 13.86 -5.34 7.39
N ALA A 224 13.08 -4.95 8.40
CA ALA A 224 11.67 -5.34 8.50
C ALA A 224 10.78 -4.72 7.40
N ASN A 225 11.20 -3.57 6.82
CA ASN A 225 10.41 -2.86 5.82
C ASN A 225 11.26 -1.95 4.95
N ASN A 226 10.68 -1.47 3.84
CA ASN A 226 11.37 -0.60 2.87
C ASN A 226 11.81 0.74 3.48
N ARG A 227 11.00 1.35 4.36
CA ARG A 227 11.33 2.64 4.99
C ARG A 227 12.61 2.54 5.83
N SER A 228 12.73 1.48 6.63
CA SER A 228 13.93 1.26 7.44
C SER A 228 15.19 1.09 6.59
N ILE A 229 15.07 0.54 5.38
CA ILE A 229 16.20 0.44 4.44
C ILE A 229 16.55 1.83 3.91
N VAL A 230 15.57 2.61 3.43
CA VAL A 230 15.81 3.98 2.94
C VAL A 230 16.48 4.83 4.01
N ASP A 231 16.01 4.77 5.25
CA ASP A 231 16.59 5.47 6.40
C ASP A 231 18.06 5.03 6.63
N ALA A 232 18.33 3.73 6.61
CA ALA A 232 19.70 3.20 6.83
C ALA A 232 20.65 3.59 5.70
N VAL A 233 20.18 3.52 4.44
CA VAL A 233 20.93 3.98 3.27
C VAL A 233 21.19 5.49 3.37
N GLY A 234 20.17 6.29 3.67
CA GLY A 234 20.30 7.75 3.83
C GLY A 234 21.32 8.16 4.90
N ARG A 235 21.45 7.36 5.99
CA ARG A 235 22.47 7.58 7.04
C ARG A 235 23.84 6.97 6.74
N GLY A 236 24.01 6.26 5.64
CA GLY A 236 25.25 5.57 5.27
C GLY A 236 25.55 4.34 6.15
N GLU A 237 24.54 3.72 6.75
CA GLU A 237 24.68 2.48 7.52
C GLU A 237 24.79 1.25 6.61
N ILE A 238 24.23 1.34 5.43
CA ILE A 238 24.27 0.37 4.34
C ILE A 238 24.36 1.11 3.01
N ASP A 239 25.05 0.55 2.04
CA ASP A 239 25.35 1.24 0.79
C ASP A 239 24.19 1.23 -0.20
N LEU A 240 23.48 0.09 -0.27
CA LEU A 240 22.39 -0.14 -1.22
C LEU A 240 21.28 -0.98 -0.61
N GLY A 241 20.04 -0.82 -1.09
CA GLY A 241 18.91 -1.65 -0.69
C GLY A 241 17.86 -1.81 -1.78
N LEU A 242 17.21 -2.96 -1.81
CA LEU A 242 16.07 -3.21 -2.71
C LEU A 242 14.77 -2.76 -2.05
N VAL A 243 14.13 -1.72 -2.61
CA VAL A 243 12.93 -1.11 -2.04
C VAL A 243 11.90 -0.78 -3.12
N ASN A 244 10.71 -0.39 -2.72
CA ASN A 244 9.78 0.30 -3.60
C ASN A 244 10.19 1.77 -3.71
N HIS A 245 10.17 2.31 -4.90
CA HIS A 245 10.71 3.63 -5.28
C HIS A 245 10.18 4.79 -4.43
N TYR A 246 8.89 4.77 -4.11
CA TYR A 246 8.19 5.89 -3.48
C TYR A 246 8.65 6.20 -2.05
N TYR A 247 9.14 5.20 -1.32
CA TYR A 247 9.66 5.43 0.04
C TYR A 247 10.82 6.41 0.05
N ASN A 248 11.70 6.34 -0.95
CA ASN A 248 12.82 7.26 -1.05
C ASN A 248 12.38 8.66 -1.45
N TYR A 249 11.38 8.80 -2.32
CA TYR A 249 10.82 10.13 -2.65
C TYR A 249 10.14 10.77 -1.44
N GLN A 250 9.38 10.00 -0.65
CA GLN A 250 8.75 10.49 0.58
C GLN A 250 9.82 10.95 1.60
N GLU A 251 10.88 10.20 1.77
CA GLU A 251 11.96 10.54 2.69
C GLU A 251 12.74 11.77 2.19
N ALA A 252 13.02 11.85 0.90
CA ALA A 252 13.64 13.03 0.28
C ALA A 252 12.79 14.29 0.46
N ALA A 253 11.47 14.19 0.31
CA ALA A 253 10.55 15.30 0.55
C ALA A 253 10.54 15.76 2.01
N ALA A 254 10.69 14.83 2.97
CA ALA A 254 10.73 15.13 4.39
C ALA A 254 12.06 15.72 4.87
N ILE A 255 13.20 15.23 4.36
CA ILE A 255 14.55 15.64 4.78
C ILE A 255 15.06 16.84 3.97
N GLY A 256 14.73 16.92 2.68
CA GLY A 256 15.19 17.96 1.78
C GLY A 256 16.66 17.75 1.31
N GLU A 257 17.45 18.84 1.22
CA GLU A 257 18.80 18.85 0.65
C GLU A 257 19.81 17.96 1.40
N ASP A 258 19.52 17.60 2.65
CA ASP A 258 20.40 16.73 3.45
C ASP A 258 20.19 15.24 3.17
N HIS A 259 19.19 14.87 2.35
CA HIS A 259 18.93 13.50 1.96
C HIS A 259 20.07 12.93 1.12
N ARG A 260 20.57 11.74 1.46
CA ARG A 260 21.74 11.11 0.84
C ARG A 260 21.44 9.83 0.08
N ALA A 261 20.18 9.46 -0.03
CA ALA A 261 19.77 8.27 -0.78
C ALA A 261 19.13 8.66 -2.12
N LEU A 262 19.48 7.98 -3.19
CA LEU A 262 18.83 8.12 -4.49
C LEU A 262 18.30 6.76 -4.97
N ASN A 263 17.23 6.80 -5.74
CA ASN A 263 16.75 5.63 -6.47
C ASN A 263 17.60 5.39 -7.72
N HIS A 264 17.97 4.15 -7.95
CA HIS A 264 18.55 3.65 -9.17
C HIS A 264 17.60 2.62 -9.80
N ASP A 265 17.22 2.87 -11.04
CA ASP A 265 16.44 1.93 -11.85
C ASP A 265 17.37 0.88 -12.44
N LEU A 266 17.13 -0.39 -12.13
CA LEU A 266 17.78 -1.49 -12.82
C LEU A 266 17.32 -1.55 -14.29
N ALA A 267 17.97 -2.36 -15.12
CA ALA A 267 17.61 -2.48 -16.53
C ALA A 267 16.11 -2.75 -16.72
N GLY A 268 15.52 -2.20 -17.77
CA GLY A 268 14.06 -2.20 -17.94
C GLY A 268 13.43 -3.59 -18.14
N ASP A 269 14.22 -4.59 -18.48
CA ASP A 269 13.84 -6.00 -18.62
C ASP A 269 14.32 -6.87 -17.45
N ASP A 270 14.99 -6.26 -16.44
CA ASP A 270 15.41 -6.97 -15.23
C ASP A 270 14.24 -7.13 -14.26
N ILE A 271 14.15 -8.28 -13.62
CA ILE A 271 13.12 -8.58 -12.61
C ILE A 271 13.17 -7.59 -11.43
N GLY A 272 14.30 -6.96 -11.18
CA GLY A 272 14.49 -5.92 -10.19
C GLY A 272 13.84 -4.58 -10.52
N SER A 273 13.36 -4.39 -11.76
CA SER A 273 12.63 -3.18 -12.21
C SER A 273 11.12 -3.37 -12.27
N LEU A 274 10.60 -4.43 -11.67
CA LEU A 274 9.20 -4.82 -11.73
C LEU A 274 8.27 -3.74 -11.18
N LEU A 275 7.18 -3.45 -11.91
CA LEU A 275 6.03 -2.71 -11.40
C LEU A 275 5.09 -3.67 -10.67
N ILE A 276 4.90 -3.45 -9.37
CA ILE A 276 3.91 -4.15 -8.58
C ILE A 276 2.69 -3.25 -8.44
N ILE A 277 1.52 -3.76 -8.81
CA ILE A 277 0.28 -3.02 -8.69
C ILE A 277 -0.32 -3.16 -7.28
N THR A 278 -1.01 -2.11 -6.86
CA THR A 278 -1.98 -2.16 -5.76
C THR A 278 -3.34 -2.37 -6.39
N ALA A 279 -4.11 -3.30 -5.90
CA ALA A 279 -5.36 -3.68 -6.53
C ALA A 279 -6.54 -3.72 -5.55
N ALA A 280 -7.73 -3.52 -6.09
CA ALA A 280 -9.01 -3.58 -5.40
C ALA A 280 -9.86 -4.71 -5.99
N THR A 281 -10.68 -5.33 -5.15
CA THR A 281 -11.63 -6.38 -5.56
C THR A 281 -12.89 -6.29 -4.71
N VAL A 282 -14.01 -6.76 -5.28
CA VAL A 282 -15.28 -6.96 -4.58
C VAL A 282 -15.27 -8.35 -3.95
N ILE A 283 -15.77 -8.48 -2.74
CA ILE A 283 -15.85 -9.77 -2.03
C ILE A 283 -17.12 -10.49 -2.39
N GLU A 284 -17.00 -11.77 -2.74
CA GLU A 284 -18.14 -12.65 -3.07
C GLU A 284 -19.17 -12.69 -1.94
N GLY A 285 -20.45 -12.52 -2.31
CA GLY A 285 -21.58 -12.55 -1.37
C GLY A 285 -21.85 -11.24 -0.65
N THR A 286 -21.15 -10.14 -0.95
CA THR A 286 -21.49 -8.81 -0.41
C THR A 286 -22.92 -8.41 -0.79
N SER A 287 -23.63 -7.78 0.14
CA SER A 287 -24.94 -7.19 -0.15
C SER A 287 -24.84 -5.75 -0.68
N ASN A 288 -23.64 -5.15 -0.69
CA ASN A 288 -23.40 -3.77 -1.06
C ASN A 288 -22.49 -3.64 -2.31
N VAL A 289 -22.83 -4.40 -3.37
CA VAL A 289 -22.07 -4.41 -4.64
C VAL A 289 -21.99 -3.02 -5.28
N GLU A 290 -23.09 -2.22 -5.20
CA GLU A 290 -23.14 -0.86 -5.75
C GLU A 290 -22.14 0.05 -5.02
N GLY A 291 -22.14 0.08 -3.69
CA GLY A 291 -21.20 0.88 -2.91
C GLY A 291 -19.74 0.42 -3.07
N ALA A 292 -19.51 -0.88 -3.21
CA ALA A 292 -18.18 -1.43 -3.49
C ALA A 292 -17.63 -0.95 -4.84
N ASN A 293 -18.43 -1.03 -5.91
CA ASN A 293 -18.05 -0.54 -7.24
C ASN A 293 -17.89 0.97 -7.27
N GLU A 294 -18.71 1.74 -6.56
CA GLU A 294 -18.59 3.19 -6.45
C GLU A 294 -17.26 3.58 -5.78
N LEU A 295 -16.90 2.90 -4.69
CA LEU A 295 -15.59 3.11 -4.03
C LEU A 295 -14.43 2.76 -4.97
N ILE A 296 -14.47 1.62 -5.65
CA ILE A 296 -13.40 1.20 -6.56
C ILE A 296 -13.28 2.18 -7.73
N GLY A 297 -14.40 2.62 -8.30
CA GLY A 297 -14.42 3.67 -9.32
C GLY A 297 -13.83 5.00 -8.82
N TYR A 298 -14.10 5.35 -7.56
CA TYR A 298 -13.54 6.54 -6.92
C TYR A 298 -12.02 6.47 -6.79
N LEU A 299 -11.46 5.32 -6.43
CA LEU A 299 -10.01 5.10 -6.39
C LEU A 299 -9.33 5.36 -7.75
N LEU A 300 -10.08 5.22 -8.84
CA LEU A 300 -9.62 5.45 -10.22
C LEU A 300 -9.96 6.85 -10.75
N SER A 301 -10.63 7.69 -9.96
CA SER A 301 -10.94 9.07 -10.36
C SER A 301 -9.67 9.91 -10.51
N GLU A 302 -9.70 10.91 -11.40
CA GLU A 302 -8.55 11.80 -11.66
C GLU A 302 -8.00 12.45 -10.36
N PRO A 303 -8.81 13.02 -9.45
CA PRO A 303 -8.29 13.61 -8.22
C PRO A 303 -7.54 12.61 -7.33
N VAL A 304 -8.05 11.39 -7.17
CA VAL A 304 -7.42 10.34 -6.37
C VAL A 304 -6.14 9.84 -7.05
N GLN A 305 -6.15 9.68 -8.35
CA GLN A 305 -4.97 9.27 -9.10
C GLN A 305 -3.86 10.34 -9.07
N ARG A 306 -4.24 11.62 -9.07
CA ARG A 306 -3.29 12.72 -8.84
C ARG A 306 -2.71 12.69 -7.43
N TYR A 307 -3.54 12.44 -6.41
CA TYR A 307 -3.06 12.23 -5.05
C TYR A 307 -2.01 11.10 -4.98
N TYR A 308 -2.26 9.95 -5.62
CA TYR A 308 -1.28 8.87 -5.61
C TYR A 308 0.05 9.29 -6.23
N THR A 309 0.04 10.03 -7.32
CA THR A 309 1.30 10.37 -7.98
C THR A 309 2.00 11.61 -7.41
N GLU A 310 1.26 12.62 -6.95
CA GLU A 310 1.81 13.89 -6.48
C GLU A 310 2.19 13.85 -4.99
N GLU A 311 1.41 13.14 -4.14
CA GLU A 311 1.60 13.10 -2.70
C GLU A 311 2.25 11.79 -2.21
N THR A 312 1.87 10.65 -2.80
CA THR A 312 2.43 9.36 -2.38
C THR A 312 3.58 8.89 -3.26
N PHE A 313 3.81 9.55 -4.41
CA PHE A 313 4.82 9.19 -5.42
C PHE A 313 4.63 7.81 -6.02
N GLU A 314 3.42 7.32 -6.09
CA GLU A 314 3.07 6.09 -6.79
C GLU A 314 2.70 6.39 -8.25
N TYR A 315 2.81 5.40 -9.13
CA TYR A 315 2.36 5.56 -10.51
C TYR A 315 0.84 5.45 -10.59
N PRO A 316 0.15 6.40 -11.23
CA PRO A 316 -1.27 6.31 -11.48
C PRO A 316 -1.53 5.23 -12.52
N LEU A 317 -2.61 4.46 -12.37
CA LEU A 317 -2.98 3.39 -13.32
C LEU A 317 -4.26 3.73 -14.11
N ALA A 318 -5.03 4.74 -13.69
CA ALA A 318 -6.17 5.18 -14.47
C ALA A 318 -5.73 5.82 -15.80
N ALA A 319 -6.45 5.45 -16.86
CA ALA A 319 -6.16 5.91 -18.22
C ALA A 319 -6.20 7.44 -18.33
N GLY A 320 -5.16 8.01 -18.93
CA GLY A 320 -5.08 9.46 -19.17
C GLY A 320 -4.43 10.28 -18.06
N VAL A 321 -4.24 9.72 -16.85
CA VAL A 321 -3.52 10.41 -15.77
C VAL A 321 -2.01 10.20 -15.94
N GLN A 322 -1.25 11.30 -15.92
CA GLN A 322 0.21 11.23 -16.07
C GLN A 322 0.91 11.15 -14.72
N PRO A 323 2.02 10.43 -14.61
CA PRO A 323 2.84 10.45 -13.41
C PRO A 323 3.36 11.86 -13.08
N ALA A 324 3.57 12.16 -11.81
CA ALA A 324 4.22 13.39 -11.38
C ALA A 324 5.58 13.57 -12.07
N ALA A 325 5.96 14.81 -12.37
CA ALA A 325 7.16 15.11 -13.15
C ALA A 325 8.48 14.63 -12.52
N ILE A 326 8.47 14.36 -11.20
CA ILE A 326 9.61 13.81 -10.49
C ILE A 326 9.81 12.31 -10.74
N LEU A 327 8.72 11.61 -11.12
CA LEU A 327 8.78 10.18 -11.39
C LEU A 327 9.33 9.92 -12.79
N PRO A 328 10.30 9.01 -12.96
CA PRO A 328 10.70 8.55 -14.28
C PRO A 328 9.51 7.98 -15.05
N ALA A 329 9.51 8.11 -16.38
CA ALA A 329 8.52 7.44 -17.19
C ALA A 329 8.58 5.92 -16.96
N LEU A 330 7.42 5.28 -16.80
CA LEU A 330 7.36 3.83 -16.79
C LEU A 330 7.86 3.33 -18.15
N ASN A 331 8.99 2.61 -18.16
CA ASN A 331 9.40 1.86 -19.32
C ASN A 331 8.52 0.60 -19.38
N ALA A 332 7.54 0.63 -20.28
CA ALA A 332 6.56 -0.44 -20.44
C ALA A 332 7.18 -1.82 -20.77
N SER A 333 8.46 -1.86 -21.14
CA SER A 333 9.15 -3.09 -21.56
C SER A 333 9.45 -4.08 -20.42
N GLY A 334 9.52 -3.64 -19.16
CA GLY A 334 9.78 -4.54 -18.03
C GLY A 334 8.52 -5.02 -17.30
N THR A 335 7.37 -4.38 -17.54
CA THR A 335 6.12 -4.69 -16.81
C THR A 335 5.09 -5.45 -17.66
N GLY A 336 5.33 -5.56 -18.96
CA GLY A 336 4.31 -5.93 -19.96
C GLY A 336 3.92 -7.41 -20.04
N THR A 337 4.35 -8.28 -19.13
CA THR A 337 4.09 -9.73 -19.23
C THR A 337 3.84 -10.43 -17.91
N ILE A 338 3.52 -9.68 -16.83
CA ILE A 338 3.20 -10.33 -15.56
C ILE A 338 1.73 -10.75 -15.63
N ASP A 339 1.53 -12.04 -15.58
CA ASP A 339 0.23 -12.62 -15.33
C ASP A 339 -0.06 -12.49 -13.83
N PHE A 340 -0.74 -11.41 -13.47
CA PHE A 340 -1.11 -11.15 -12.08
C PHE A 340 -2.13 -12.17 -11.56
N ASP A 341 -2.97 -12.76 -12.41
CA ASP A 341 -3.93 -13.79 -12.03
C ASP A 341 -3.21 -15.09 -11.61
N ALA A 342 -2.07 -15.40 -12.23
CA ALA A 342 -1.26 -16.55 -11.87
C ALA A 342 -0.51 -16.42 -10.53
N LEU A 343 -0.38 -15.20 -9.95
CA LEU A 343 0.46 -14.99 -8.76
C LEU A 343 -0.08 -15.66 -7.48
N GLY A 344 -1.40 -15.83 -7.36
CA GLY A 344 -2.02 -16.33 -6.14
C GLY A 344 -1.56 -17.74 -5.72
N GLY A 345 -1.19 -18.61 -6.69
CA GLY A 345 -0.73 -19.97 -6.41
C GLY A 345 0.72 -20.10 -5.93
N GLY A 346 1.51 -19.03 -6.02
CA GLY A 346 2.94 -19.06 -5.73
C GLY A 346 3.37 -18.53 -4.36
N LEU A 347 2.50 -17.83 -3.64
CA LEU A 347 2.86 -17.10 -2.43
C LEU A 347 3.33 -18.02 -1.30
N GLU A 348 2.62 -19.10 -0.98
CA GLU A 348 2.99 -20.04 0.08
C GLU A 348 4.41 -20.61 -0.15
N ALA A 349 4.69 -21.06 -1.37
CA ALA A 349 6.01 -21.58 -1.71
C ALA A 349 7.11 -20.50 -1.65
N SER A 350 6.78 -19.22 -1.93
CA SER A 350 7.72 -18.11 -1.76
C SER A 350 8.03 -17.87 -0.29
N LEU A 351 7.03 -17.92 0.59
CA LEU A 351 7.21 -17.77 2.03
C LEU A 351 8.09 -18.88 2.59
N ASP A 352 7.88 -20.14 2.19
CA ASP A 352 8.69 -21.28 2.60
C ASP A 352 10.17 -21.10 2.20
N ILE A 353 10.45 -20.65 0.97
CA ILE A 353 11.82 -20.40 0.48
C ILE A 353 12.46 -19.25 1.25
N ILE A 354 11.74 -18.13 1.47
CA ILE A 354 12.25 -16.97 2.22
C ILE A 354 12.58 -17.39 3.66
N GLU A 355 11.72 -18.16 4.32
CA GLU A 355 11.98 -18.67 5.66
C GLU A 355 13.19 -19.61 5.67
N ALA A 356 13.25 -20.57 4.74
CA ALA A 356 14.35 -21.54 4.62
C ALA A 356 15.70 -20.88 4.32
N SER A 357 15.73 -19.75 3.63
CA SER A 357 16.96 -18.98 3.34
C SER A 357 17.61 -18.42 4.61
N GLY A 358 16.85 -18.23 5.68
CA GLY A 358 17.31 -17.62 6.91
C GLY A 358 17.61 -16.12 6.81
N ILE A 359 17.15 -15.42 5.77
CA ILE A 359 17.42 -13.97 5.59
C ILE A 359 16.94 -13.12 6.79
N ALA A 360 15.84 -13.51 7.44
CA ALA A 360 15.33 -12.80 8.62
C ALA A 360 16.24 -12.92 9.85
N ASN A 361 17.31 -13.73 9.79
CA ASN A 361 18.28 -13.93 10.86
C ASN A 361 19.61 -13.19 10.64
N GLN A 362 19.73 -12.38 9.56
CA GLN A 362 20.95 -11.67 9.16
C GLN A 362 21.10 -10.27 9.78
#